data_06328253335ac5ddb2e629c74d964142
#
_entry.id   06328253335ac5ddb2e629c74d964142
#
_cell.length_a   1.000
_cell.length_b   1.000
_cell.length_c   1.000
_cell.angle_alpha   90.00
_cell.angle_beta   90.00
_cell.angle_gamma   90.00
#
_symmetry.space_group_name_H-M   'P 1'
#
loop_
_entity.id
_entity.type
_entity.pdbx_description
1 polymer ?
#
loop_
_entity_poly.entity_id
_entity_poly.type
_entity_poly.pdbx_seq_one_letter_code
_entity_poly.pdbx_strand_id
1 'polypeptide(L)'
;MVNKTDVIEIIGYAEENKIDIWIDGGWGVDALLEEETRVHNDIDLFVEARNSKKFIDLLKEKGFFEVLEAYTTIYHTVWKDTKGRIIDLHIFKLNEQGYIVFEGEAYPPDVFSGIGKVSDKVVRCINAENQVLFHLGYEHDENDEHDVKLLCERFDIPVPDEYK
;
A
#
# COMPACT_ATOMS: atom_id res chain seq x y z
N MET A 1 -15.11 -0.37 4.13
CA MET A 1 -14.76 0.53 3.02
C MET A 1 -13.83 1.64 3.53
N VAL A 2 -12.84 2.00 2.75
CA VAL A 2 -11.88 3.06 3.05
C VAL A 2 -11.97 4.11 1.93
N ASN A 3 -12.45 5.29 2.26
CA ASN A 3 -12.58 6.40 1.30
C ASN A 3 -11.36 7.34 1.37
N LYS A 4 -11.31 8.34 0.50
CA LYS A 4 -10.18 9.29 0.44
C LYS A 4 -9.97 10.07 1.75
N THR A 5 -11.04 10.40 2.47
CA THR A 5 -10.93 11.08 3.76
C THR A 5 -10.28 10.17 4.80
N ASP A 6 -10.63 8.89 4.79
CA ASP A 6 -10.01 7.88 5.66
C ASP A 6 -8.52 7.73 5.36
N VAL A 7 -8.14 7.69 4.08
CA VAL A 7 -6.73 7.61 3.68
C VAL A 7 -5.94 8.81 4.20
N ILE A 8 -6.46 10.02 4.00
CA ILE A 8 -5.81 11.25 4.45
C ILE A 8 -5.63 11.25 5.97
N GLU A 9 -6.64 10.79 6.71
CA GLU A 9 -6.58 10.68 8.17
C GLU A 9 -5.52 9.67 8.62
N ILE A 10 -5.50 8.48 8.04
CA ILE A 10 -4.55 7.42 8.39
C ILE A 10 -3.11 7.84 8.07
N ILE A 11 -2.88 8.43 6.89
CA ILE A 11 -1.56 8.95 6.51
C ILE A 11 -1.15 10.08 7.49
N GLY A 12 -2.10 10.92 7.88
CA GLY A 12 -1.89 11.99 8.86
C GLY A 12 -1.41 11.48 10.21
N TYR A 13 -1.93 10.35 10.68
CA TYR A 13 -1.46 9.72 11.93
C TYR A 13 0.03 9.40 11.88
N ALA A 14 0.48 8.82 10.77
CA ALA A 14 1.91 8.49 10.59
C ALA A 14 2.78 9.75 10.51
N GLU A 15 2.36 10.74 9.72
CA GLU A 15 3.11 12.00 9.54
C GLU A 15 3.28 12.77 10.84
N GLU A 16 2.21 12.91 11.63
CA GLU A 16 2.24 13.60 12.94
C GLU A 16 3.22 12.94 13.92
N ASN A 17 3.45 11.64 13.75
CA ASN A 17 4.36 10.86 14.60
C ASN A 17 5.71 10.59 13.93
N LYS A 18 5.98 11.20 12.79
CA LYS A 18 7.25 11.09 12.04
C LYS A 18 7.56 9.63 11.66
N ILE A 19 6.53 8.88 11.28
CA ILE A 19 6.65 7.51 10.79
C ILE A 19 6.49 7.54 9.27
N ASP A 20 7.49 7.05 8.55
CA ASP A 20 7.40 6.91 7.10
C ASP A 20 6.57 5.68 6.74
N ILE A 21 5.58 5.88 5.89
CA ILE A 21 4.75 4.81 5.32
C ILE A 21 4.58 5.03 3.82
N TRP A 22 4.31 3.95 3.10
CA TRP A 22 4.09 3.96 1.65
C TRP A 22 2.81 3.23 1.33
N ILE A 23 2.01 3.80 0.44
CA ILE A 23 0.74 3.19 0.02
C ILE A 23 1.01 2.19 -1.11
N ASP A 24 0.43 1.00 -0.98
CA ASP A 24 0.41 -0.05 -1.99
C ASP A 24 -1.04 -0.32 -2.41
N GLY A 25 -1.26 -1.35 -3.21
CA GLY A 25 -2.58 -1.80 -3.61
C GLY A 25 -3.41 -0.77 -4.36
N GLY A 26 -4.73 -0.90 -4.28
CA GLY A 26 -5.65 -0.06 -5.03
C GLY A 26 -5.55 1.43 -4.73
N TRP A 27 -5.39 1.82 -3.48
CA TRP A 27 -5.16 3.22 -3.14
C TRP A 27 -3.81 3.74 -3.60
N GLY A 28 -2.79 2.86 -3.68
CA GLY A 28 -1.50 3.21 -4.27
C GLY A 28 -1.63 3.52 -5.75
N VAL A 29 -2.40 2.72 -6.48
CA VAL A 29 -2.72 2.95 -7.90
C VAL A 29 -3.46 4.27 -8.08
N ASP A 30 -4.54 4.49 -7.34
CA ASP A 30 -5.33 5.72 -7.44
C ASP A 30 -4.54 6.96 -7.03
N ALA A 31 -3.62 6.85 -6.06
CA ALA A 31 -2.70 7.93 -5.70
C ALA A 31 -1.79 8.32 -6.88
N LEU A 32 -1.23 7.34 -7.58
CA LEU A 32 -0.41 7.57 -8.78
C LEU A 32 -1.21 8.21 -9.91
N LEU A 33 -2.47 7.79 -10.08
CA LEU A 33 -3.38 8.34 -11.09
C LEU A 33 -3.93 9.72 -10.70
N GLU A 34 -3.76 10.11 -9.43
CA GLU A 34 -4.30 11.33 -8.84
C GLU A 34 -5.84 11.41 -8.93
N GLU A 35 -6.50 10.27 -8.98
CA GLU A 35 -7.95 10.14 -9.13
C GLU A 35 -8.45 8.87 -8.44
N GLU A 36 -9.57 8.95 -7.69
CA GLU A 36 -10.24 7.78 -7.15
C GLU A 36 -11.02 7.09 -8.29
N THR A 37 -10.46 6.02 -8.84
CA THR A 37 -11.01 5.34 -10.01
C THR A 37 -12.00 4.23 -9.69
N ARG A 38 -12.01 3.78 -8.44
CA ARG A 38 -12.94 2.76 -7.94
C ARG A 38 -13.11 2.83 -6.43
N VAL A 39 -14.04 2.06 -5.91
CA VAL A 39 -14.24 1.91 -4.45
C VAL A 39 -13.22 0.94 -3.89
N HIS A 40 -12.71 1.21 -2.68
CA HIS A 40 -11.72 0.39 -1.99
C HIS A 40 -12.25 -0.11 -0.66
N ASN A 41 -12.03 -1.39 -0.36
CA ASN A 41 -12.42 -2.00 0.92
C ASN A 41 -11.38 -1.75 2.02
N ASP A 42 -10.14 -1.55 1.66
CA ASP A 42 -9.00 -1.42 2.57
C ASP A 42 -7.97 -0.43 2.03
N ILE A 43 -6.94 -0.21 2.82
CA ILE A 43 -5.72 0.47 2.40
C ILE A 43 -4.52 -0.42 2.72
N ASP A 44 -3.69 -0.67 1.71
CA ASP A 44 -2.43 -1.39 1.86
C ASP A 44 -1.31 -0.42 2.17
N LEU A 45 -0.56 -0.70 3.24
CA LEU A 45 0.55 0.15 3.69
C LEU A 45 1.80 -0.67 3.92
N PHE A 46 2.95 -0.08 3.58
CA PHE A 46 4.26 -0.57 3.99
C PHE A 46 4.85 0.31 5.08
N VAL A 47 5.45 -0.32 6.10
CA VAL A 47 6.21 0.34 7.15
C VAL A 47 7.51 -0.42 7.39
N GLU A 48 8.60 0.29 7.67
CA GLU A 48 9.87 -0.34 8.02
C GLU A 48 9.79 -1.00 9.41
N ALA A 49 10.40 -2.17 9.56
CA ALA A 49 10.36 -2.97 10.79
C ALA A 49 10.75 -2.17 12.04
N ARG A 50 11.76 -1.29 11.95
CA ARG A 50 12.19 -0.45 13.09
C ARG A 50 11.10 0.51 13.59
N ASN A 51 10.14 0.86 12.73
CA ASN A 51 9.03 1.76 13.05
C ASN A 51 7.70 1.01 13.26
N SER A 52 7.67 -0.29 12.99
CA SER A 52 6.43 -1.06 12.98
C SER A 52 5.73 -1.09 14.34
N LYS A 53 6.49 -1.30 15.43
CA LYS A 53 5.90 -1.28 16.78
C LYS A 53 5.27 0.07 17.09
N LYS A 54 5.97 1.15 16.81
CA LYS A 54 5.47 2.51 17.04
C LYS A 54 4.19 2.78 16.25
N PHE A 55 4.15 2.34 14.99
CA PHE A 55 2.97 2.52 14.13
C PHE A 55 1.80 1.67 14.61
N ILE A 56 2.04 0.40 14.98
CA ILE A 56 1.00 -0.47 15.53
C ILE A 56 0.44 0.08 16.84
N ASP A 57 1.28 0.54 17.75
CA ASP A 57 0.84 1.16 19.01
C ASP A 57 -0.03 2.39 18.72
N LEU A 58 0.35 3.19 17.72
CA LEU A 58 -0.43 4.34 17.27
C LEU A 58 -1.80 3.93 16.71
N LEU A 59 -1.86 2.88 15.88
CA LEU A 59 -3.12 2.36 15.36
C LEU A 59 -4.04 1.89 16.49
N LYS A 60 -3.49 1.19 17.49
CA LYS A 60 -4.27 0.77 18.67
C LYS A 60 -4.81 1.95 19.44
N GLU A 61 -4.00 2.99 19.61
CA GLU A 61 -4.43 4.25 20.25
C GLU A 61 -5.58 4.91 19.49
N LYS A 62 -5.58 4.81 18.17
CA LYS A 62 -6.63 5.35 17.29
C LYS A 62 -7.86 4.43 17.17
N GLY A 63 -7.89 3.32 17.91
CA GLY A 63 -9.04 2.43 17.96
C GLY A 63 -9.01 1.24 16.99
N PHE A 64 -7.88 0.99 16.36
CA PHE A 64 -7.71 -0.20 15.52
C PHE A 64 -7.34 -1.42 16.37
N PHE A 65 -7.83 -2.56 15.96
CA PHE A 65 -7.52 -3.87 16.56
C PHE A 65 -7.10 -4.84 15.47
N GLU A 66 -6.22 -5.78 15.84
CA GLU A 66 -5.74 -6.79 14.89
C GLU A 66 -6.83 -7.80 14.55
N VAL A 67 -6.94 -8.14 13.26
CA VAL A 67 -7.78 -9.22 12.74
C VAL A 67 -6.84 -10.31 12.22
N LEU A 68 -6.98 -11.52 12.76
CA LEU A 68 -6.17 -12.66 12.32
C LEU A 68 -6.78 -13.28 11.07
N GLU A 69 -5.98 -13.36 10.01
CA GLU A 69 -6.34 -14.00 8.76
C GLU A 69 -5.48 -15.25 8.55
N ALA A 70 -5.86 -16.11 7.60
CA ALA A 70 -5.09 -17.31 7.30
C ALA A 70 -3.65 -17.02 6.86
N TYR A 71 -3.42 -15.85 6.26
CA TYR A 71 -2.12 -15.40 5.76
C TYR A 71 -1.35 -14.51 6.75
N THR A 72 -1.90 -14.25 7.94
CA THR A 72 -1.25 -13.36 8.93
C THR A 72 0.11 -13.91 9.37
N THR A 73 1.13 -13.06 9.30
CA THR A 73 2.47 -13.30 9.84
C THR A 73 2.91 -12.09 10.64
N ILE A 74 4.08 -12.13 11.27
CA ILE A 74 4.65 -10.97 11.96
C ILE A 74 5.00 -9.81 11.01
N TYR A 75 5.07 -10.08 9.70
CA TYR A 75 5.37 -9.08 8.65
C TYR A 75 4.16 -8.68 7.83
N HIS A 76 3.00 -9.30 8.05
CA HIS A 76 1.78 -9.03 7.31
C HIS A 76 0.58 -9.15 8.25
N THR A 77 0.06 -8.02 8.70
CA THR A 77 -1.04 -7.95 9.68
C THR A 77 -2.20 -7.12 9.14
N VAL A 78 -3.39 -7.41 9.63
CA VAL A 78 -4.62 -6.70 9.24
C VAL A 78 -5.20 -5.99 10.47
N TRP A 79 -5.55 -4.74 10.32
CA TRP A 79 -6.08 -3.88 11.39
C TRP A 79 -7.43 -3.30 10.98
N LYS A 80 -8.37 -3.32 11.89
CA LYS A 80 -9.72 -2.82 11.65
C LYS A 80 -10.18 -1.95 12.81
N ASP A 81 -10.98 -0.93 12.54
CA ASP A 81 -11.62 -0.13 13.58
C ASP A 81 -13.14 -0.34 13.61
N THR A 82 -13.81 0.33 14.55
CA THR A 82 -15.28 0.25 14.72
C THR A 82 -16.06 0.93 13.59
N LYS A 83 -15.40 1.76 12.78
CA LYS A 83 -15.98 2.38 11.58
C LYS A 83 -15.89 1.47 10.35
N GLY A 84 -15.27 0.29 10.48
CA GLY A 84 -15.10 -0.66 9.39
C GLY A 84 -13.91 -0.33 8.47
N ARG A 85 -13.03 0.58 8.86
CA ARG A 85 -11.82 0.87 8.09
C ARG A 85 -10.83 -0.25 8.28
N ILE A 86 -10.26 -0.73 7.20
CA ILE A 86 -9.31 -1.86 7.19
C ILE A 86 -7.97 -1.38 6.67
N ILE A 87 -6.91 -1.67 7.43
CA ILE A 87 -5.52 -1.45 7.04
C ILE A 87 -4.86 -2.81 6.88
N ASP A 88 -4.34 -3.09 5.69
CA ASP A 88 -3.51 -4.25 5.40
C ASP A 88 -2.05 -3.78 5.49
N LEU A 89 -1.38 -4.18 6.58
CA LEU A 89 -0.06 -3.64 6.93
C LEU A 89 1.04 -4.63 6.60
N HIS A 90 1.95 -4.20 5.73
CA HIS A 90 3.14 -4.93 5.32
C HIS A 90 4.36 -4.34 6.01
N ILE A 91 5.18 -5.19 6.65
CA ILE A 91 6.37 -4.77 7.38
C ILE A 91 7.60 -5.26 6.63
N PHE A 92 8.47 -4.35 6.22
CA PHE A 92 9.70 -4.67 5.50
C PHE A 92 10.94 -4.36 6.33
N LYS A 93 12.05 -4.99 5.94
CA LYS A 93 13.39 -4.70 6.47
C LYS A 93 14.28 -4.20 5.35
N LEU A 94 15.30 -3.44 5.69
CA LEU A 94 16.39 -3.12 4.79
C LEU A 94 17.55 -4.07 5.04
N ASN A 95 18.14 -4.64 3.97
CA ASN A 95 19.35 -5.45 4.10
C ASN A 95 20.60 -4.55 4.06
N GLU A 96 21.79 -5.15 4.13
CA GLU A 96 23.06 -4.43 4.15
C GLU A 96 23.30 -3.59 2.89
N GLN A 97 22.71 -4.00 1.75
CA GLN A 97 22.80 -3.27 0.48
C GLN A 97 21.73 -2.19 0.32
N GLY A 98 20.85 -2.01 1.32
CA GLY A 98 19.75 -1.07 1.27
C GLY A 98 18.53 -1.56 0.49
N TYR A 99 18.47 -2.85 0.15
CA TYR A 99 17.32 -3.43 -0.52
C TYR A 99 16.17 -3.68 0.47
N ILE A 100 14.97 -3.56 -0.03
CA ILE A 100 13.74 -3.81 0.72
C ILE A 100 13.48 -5.31 0.75
N VAL A 101 13.46 -5.90 1.95
CA VAL A 101 13.18 -7.32 2.14
C VAL A 101 11.78 -7.48 2.72
N PHE A 102 10.92 -8.16 1.97
CA PHE A 102 9.56 -8.48 2.39
C PHE A 102 9.22 -9.92 2.01
N GLU A 103 8.77 -10.70 2.97
CA GLU A 103 8.40 -12.12 2.81
C GLU A 103 9.45 -12.97 2.06
N GLY A 104 10.72 -12.74 2.37
CA GLY A 104 11.83 -13.49 1.78
C GLY A 104 12.33 -13.01 0.43
N GLU A 105 11.64 -12.05 -0.18
CA GLU A 105 12.02 -11.41 -1.44
C GLU A 105 12.76 -10.10 -1.18
N ALA A 106 13.77 -9.81 -2.00
CA ALA A 106 14.51 -8.56 -1.93
C ALA A 106 14.21 -7.69 -3.16
N TYR A 107 13.85 -6.44 -2.91
CA TYR A 107 13.48 -5.48 -3.95
C TYR A 107 14.41 -4.27 -3.91
N PRO A 108 14.76 -3.69 -5.07
CA PRO A 108 15.53 -2.45 -5.10
C PRO A 108 14.80 -1.32 -4.35
N PRO A 109 15.53 -0.38 -3.71
CA PRO A 109 14.92 0.69 -2.93
C PRO A 109 14.05 1.66 -3.75
N ASP A 110 14.21 1.72 -5.06
CA ASP A 110 13.38 2.52 -5.96
C ASP A 110 11.92 2.08 -6.03
N VAL A 111 11.58 0.89 -5.54
CA VAL A 111 10.18 0.44 -5.39
C VAL A 111 9.33 1.49 -4.65
N PHE A 112 9.90 2.16 -3.66
CA PHE A 112 9.23 3.17 -2.85
C PHE A 112 9.41 4.61 -3.37
N SER A 113 9.80 4.78 -4.61
CA SER A 113 10.02 6.10 -5.22
C SER A 113 8.74 6.78 -5.73
N GLY A 114 7.61 6.09 -5.67
CA GLY A 114 6.34 6.64 -6.16
C GLY A 114 5.86 7.83 -5.32
N ILE A 115 5.38 8.84 -6.02
CA ILE A 115 4.73 10.01 -5.43
C ILE A 115 3.38 10.18 -6.11
N GLY A 116 2.34 10.28 -5.32
CA GLY A 116 0.98 10.46 -5.83
C GLY A 116 0.21 11.49 -5.00
N LYS A 117 -1.08 11.57 -5.27
CA LYS A 117 -2.00 12.42 -4.52
C LYS A 117 -3.29 11.70 -4.20
N VAL A 118 -3.76 11.89 -2.99
CA VAL A 118 -5.11 11.54 -2.58
C VAL A 118 -5.81 12.85 -2.25
N SER A 119 -6.80 13.23 -3.07
CA SER A 119 -7.33 14.59 -3.07
C SER A 119 -6.17 15.58 -3.29
N ASP A 120 -5.97 16.56 -2.42
CA ASP A 120 -4.87 17.53 -2.52
C ASP A 120 -3.61 17.11 -1.74
N LYS A 121 -3.66 15.98 -1.04
CA LYS A 121 -2.55 15.53 -0.21
C LYS A 121 -1.55 14.72 -1.02
N VAL A 122 -0.30 15.17 -1.04
CA VAL A 122 0.82 14.41 -1.61
C VAL A 122 1.15 13.23 -0.70
N VAL A 123 1.26 12.04 -1.28
CA VAL A 123 1.54 10.80 -0.56
C VAL A 123 2.67 10.03 -1.21
N ARG A 124 3.35 9.19 -0.41
CA ARG A 124 4.36 8.25 -0.91
C ARG A 124 3.70 6.93 -1.23
N CYS A 125 4.11 6.31 -2.30
CA CYS A 125 3.57 5.02 -2.72
C CYS A 125 4.61 4.21 -3.49
N ILE A 126 4.25 2.97 -3.81
CA ILE A 126 5.02 2.15 -4.74
C ILE A 126 4.94 2.79 -6.11
N ASN A 127 6.05 2.82 -6.84
CA ASN A 127 6.06 3.42 -8.18
C ASN A 127 5.23 2.61 -9.19
N ALA A 128 4.89 3.22 -10.32
CA ALA A 128 3.97 2.64 -11.29
C ALA A 128 4.48 1.33 -11.90
N GLU A 129 5.76 1.24 -12.25
CA GLU A 129 6.36 0.04 -12.83
C GLU A 129 6.28 -1.14 -11.85
N ASN A 130 6.59 -0.91 -10.58
CA ASN A 130 6.54 -1.97 -9.56
C ASN A 130 5.10 -2.32 -9.18
N GLN A 131 4.17 -1.37 -9.22
CA GLN A 131 2.74 -1.70 -9.06
C GLN A 131 2.30 -2.70 -10.13
N VAL A 132 2.67 -2.49 -11.38
CA VAL A 132 2.36 -3.44 -12.46
C VAL A 132 3.02 -4.80 -12.19
N LEU A 133 4.31 -4.82 -11.82
CA LEU A 133 5.02 -6.06 -11.51
C LEU A 133 4.39 -6.85 -10.37
N PHE A 134 3.91 -6.17 -9.34
CA PHE A 134 3.27 -6.82 -8.18
C PHE A 134 1.89 -7.38 -8.47
N HIS A 135 1.30 -7.05 -9.63
CA HIS A 135 0.05 -7.62 -10.12
C HIS A 135 0.26 -8.84 -11.03
N LEU A 136 1.48 -9.37 -11.13
CA LEU A 136 1.81 -10.52 -11.97
C LEU A 136 1.89 -11.81 -11.16
N GLY A 137 1.64 -12.95 -11.82
CA GLY A 137 1.92 -14.27 -11.28
C GLY A 137 0.84 -14.88 -10.38
N TYR A 138 -0.36 -14.35 -10.39
CA TYR A 138 -1.52 -14.91 -9.70
C TYR A 138 -2.80 -14.76 -10.54
N GLU A 139 -3.89 -15.36 -10.10
CA GLU A 139 -5.18 -15.23 -10.78
C GLU A 139 -5.76 -13.83 -10.56
N HIS A 140 -6.03 -13.13 -11.65
CA HIS A 140 -6.50 -11.75 -11.63
C HIS A 140 -8.01 -11.65 -11.45
N ASP A 141 -8.44 -10.62 -10.73
CA ASP A 141 -9.84 -10.22 -10.68
C ASP A 141 -10.08 -8.95 -11.52
N GLU A 142 -11.33 -8.49 -11.53
CA GLU A 142 -11.71 -7.28 -12.27
C GLU A 142 -10.99 -6.02 -11.77
N ASN A 143 -10.67 -5.95 -10.48
CA ASN A 143 -9.93 -4.82 -9.90
C ASN A 143 -8.47 -4.80 -10.38
N ASP A 144 -7.84 -5.98 -10.43
CA ASP A 144 -6.48 -6.11 -10.95
C ASP A 144 -6.39 -5.65 -12.40
N GLU A 145 -7.34 -6.12 -13.23
CA GLU A 145 -7.41 -5.72 -14.65
C GLU A 145 -7.61 -4.21 -14.81
N HIS A 146 -8.52 -3.64 -14.02
CA HIS A 146 -8.79 -2.20 -14.01
C HIS A 146 -7.52 -1.42 -13.66
N ASP A 147 -6.89 -1.76 -12.56
CA ASP A 147 -5.72 -1.05 -12.02
C ASP A 147 -4.54 -1.12 -12.98
N VAL A 148 -4.21 -2.31 -13.50
CA VAL A 148 -3.08 -2.50 -14.42
C VAL A 148 -3.29 -1.77 -15.73
N LYS A 149 -4.49 -1.81 -16.31
CA LYS A 149 -4.79 -1.10 -17.55
C LYS A 149 -4.59 0.40 -17.41
N LEU A 150 -5.12 0.99 -16.34
CA LEU A 150 -5.00 2.42 -16.10
C LEU A 150 -3.54 2.85 -15.86
N LEU A 151 -2.77 2.06 -15.11
CA LEU A 151 -1.36 2.33 -14.89
C LEU A 151 -0.57 2.27 -16.20
N CYS A 152 -0.77 1.23 -17.00
CA CYS A 152 -0.07 1.06 -18.26
C CYS A 152 -0.39 2.22 -19.23
N GLU A 153 -1.65 2.63 -19.31
CA GLU A 153 -2.07 3.76 -20.15
C GLU A 153 -1.48 5.08 -19.66
N ARG A 154 -1.57 5.36 -18.38
CA ARG A 154 -1.17 6.66 -17.79
C ARG A 154 0.34 6.87 -17.81
N PHE A 155 1.12 5.81 -17.61
CA PHE A 155 2.58 5.87 -17.46
C PHE A 155 3.36 5.28 -18.63
N ASP A 156 2.66 4.98 -19.74
CA ASP A 156 3.26 4.41 -20.96
C ASP A 156 4.07 3.12 -20.65
N ILE A 157 3.49 2.25 -19.81
CA ILE A 157 4.08 0.96 -19.47
C ILE A 157 3.49 -0.11 -20.40
N PRO A 158 4.32 -0.97 -21.02
CA PRO A 158 3.81 -2.06 -21.84
C PRO A 158 2.87 -2.97 -21.04
N VAL A 159 1.70 -3.27 -21.60
CA VAL A 159 0.74 -4.17 -20.96
C VAL A 159 1.34 -5.58 -20.88
N PRO A 160 1.45 -6.17 -19.69
CA PRO A 160 1.96 -7.54 -19.56
C PRO A 160 1.10 -8.55 -20.30
N ASP A 161 1.72 -9.63 -20.79
CA ASP A 161 1.01 -10.63 -21.60
C ASP A 161 -0.21 -11.24 -20.89
N GLU A 162 -0.11 -11.45 -19.58
CA GLU A 162 -1.22 -12.01 -18.79
C GLU A 162 -2.42 -11.05 -18.63
N TYR A 163 -2.27 -9.77 -19.01
CA TYR A 163 -3.34 -8.76 -19.02
C TYR A 163 -3.80 -8.37 -20.44
N LYS A 164 -3.31 -9.03 -21.46
CA LYS A 164 -3.72 -8.79 -22.86
C LYS A 164 -5.03 -9.50 -23.25
#